data_ddcb38d581cf8d51f0ea62f71cca32a0
#
_entry.id   ddcb38d581cf8d51f0ea62f71cca32a0
#
_cell.length_a   1.000
_cell.length_b   1.000
_cell.length_c   1.000
_cell.angle_alpha   90.00
_cell.angle_beta   90.00
_cell.angle_gamma   90.00
#
_symmetry.space_group_name_H-M   'P 1'
#
loop_
_entity.id
_entity.type
_entity.pdbx_description
1 polymer ?
#
loop_
_entity_poly.entity_id
_entity_poly.type
_entity_poly.pdbx_seq_one_letter_code
_entity_poly.pdbx_strand_id
1 'polypeptide(L)'
;MSDRSKEQIVKEALSSSSRAISSKQELEISFGTDSIQSNSVPFDNLSKKSLTVTRAKADKIALKEKFSNEERSKLTGFYELDQSLKEQNEVRIELLGSLQFKGLKNNLRKNFINELSAFKPESAIENINKIIEVN
;
A
#
# COMPACT_ATOMS: atom_id res chain seq x y z
N MET A 1 -12.02 -28.82 -3.08
CA MET A 1 -12.23 -27.51 -2.46
C MET A 1 -12.87 -26.56 -3.44
N SER A 2 -13.90 -25.85 -3.00
CA SER A 2 -14.51 -24.80 -3.79
C SER A 2 -13.60 -23.58 -3.86
N ASP A 3 -13.70 -22.78 -4.93
CA ASP A 3 -12.91 -21.55 -5.07
C ASP A 3 -13.14 -20.58 -3.93
N ARG A 4 -14.35 -20.56 -3.36
CA ARG A 4 -14.70 -19.76 -2.19
C ARG A 4 -13.82 -20.12 -0.98
N SER A 5 -13.51 -21.38 -0.79
CA SER A 5 -12.63 -21.84 0.30
C SER A 5 -11.19 -21.35 0.09
N LYS A 6 -10.71 -21.31 -1.16
CA LYS A 6 -9.37 -20.80 -1.47
C LYS A 6 -9.26 -19.30 -1.24
N GLU A 7 -10.28 -18.55 -1.66
CA GLU A 7 -10.32 -17.10 -1.41
C GLU A 7 -10.31 -16.79 0.08
N GLN A 8 -11.09 -17.52 0.85
CA GLN A 8 -11.13 -17.33 2.30
C GLN A 8 -9.77 -17.62 2.95
N ILE A 9 -9.11 -18.69 2.54
CA ILE A 9 -7.76 -19.04 3.02
C ILE A 9 -6.77 -17.91 2.73
N VAL A 10 -6.80 -17.36 1.52
CA VAL A 10 -5.92 -16.24 1.14
C VAL A 10 -6.22 -15.00 1.97
N LYS A 11 -7.48 -14.65 2.15
CA LYS A 11 -7.88 -13.50 2.97
C LYS A 11 -7.42 -13.64 4.42
N GLU A 12 -7.58 -14.82 5.00
CA GLU A 12 -7.12 -15.11 6.36
C GLU A 12 -5.59 -15.03 6.47
N ALA A 13 -4.87 -15.54 5.49
CA ALA A 13 -3.42 -15.47 5.45
C ALA A 13 -2.92 -14.02 5.36
N LEU A 14 -3.55 -13.20 4.52
CA LEU A 14 -3.21 -11.79 4.39
C LEU A 14 -3.51 -11.01 5.68
N SER A 15 -4.65 -11.27 6.30
CA SER A 15 -5.01 -10.65 7.58
C SER A 15 -4.02 -11.02 8.68
N SER A 16 -3.64 -12.29 8.77
CA SER A 16 -2.66 -12.77 9.75
C SER A 16 -1.28 -12.16 9.52
N SER A 17 -0.84 -12.06 8.27
CA SER A 17 0.42 -11.42 7.89
C SER A 17 0.42 -9.94 8.29
N SER A 18 -0.67 -9.23 8.04
CA SER A 18 -0.81 -7.82 8.39
C SER A 18 -0.77 -7.60 9.91
N ARG A 19 -1.40 -8.48 10.68
CA ARG A 19 -1.32 -8.42 12.15
C ARG A 19 0.11 -8.66 12.64
N ALA A 20 0.80 -9.61 12.04
CA ALA A 20 2.20 -9.90 12.38
C ALA A 20 3.12 -8.72 12.07
N ILE A 21 2.96 -8.10 10.90
CA ILE A 21 3.76 -6.94 10.49
C ILE A 21 3.49 -5.75 11.41
N SER A 22 2.23 -5.46 11.71
CA SER A 22 1.84 -4.33 12.54
C SER A 22 2.12 -4.55 14.03
N SER A 23 2.31 -5.78 14.46
CA SER A 23 2.36 -6.21 15.87
C SER A 23 1.06 -5.89 16.62
N LYS A 24 -0.04 -5.75 15.91
CA LYS A 24 -1.37 -5.46 16.48
C LYS A 24 -2.34 -6.58 16.11
N GLN A 25 -2.72 -7.37 17.10
CA GLN A 25 -3.62 -8.51 16.91
C GLN A 25 -5.06 -8.08 16.58
N GLU A 26 -5.44 -6.88 16.97
CA GLU A 26 -6.76 -6.33 16.71
C GLU A 26 -6.92 -5.71 15.31
N LEU A 27 -5.85 -5.66 14.51
CA LEU A 27 -5.93 -5.10 13.16
C LEU A 27 -6.84 -5.95 12.28
N GLU A 28 -7.88 -5.32 11.74
CA GLU A 28 -8.82 -5.94 10.82
C GLU A 28 -8.70 -5.33 9.44
N ILE A 29 -8.64 -6.18 8.43
CA ILE A 29 -8.60 -5.77 7.03
C ILE A 29 -9.86 -6.28 6.33
N SER A 30 -10.55 -5.37 5.66
CA SER A 30 -11.71 -5.69 4.83
C SER A 30 -11.28 -5.91 3.40
N PHE A 31 -11.86 -6.89 2.72
CA PHE A 31 -11.57 -7.21 1.33
C PHE A 31 -12.79 -6.90 0.47
N GLY A 32 -12.59 -6.16 -0.59
CA GLY A 32 -13.67 -5.81 -1.52
C GLY A 32 -13.58 -4.37 -2.01
N THR A 33 -14.64 -3.94 -2.69
CA THR A 33 -14.74 -2.62 -3.30
C THR A 33 -15.37 -1.56 -2.39
N ASP A 34 -15.72 -1.92 -1.17
CA ASP A 34 -16.31 -0.99 -0.21
C ASP A 34 -15.27 0.00 0.31
N SER A 35 -15.27 1.17 -0.29
CA SER A 35 -14.35 2.26 0.05
C SER A 35 -14.70 2.98 1.36
N ILE A 36 -15.73 2.54 2.07
CA ILE A 36 -16.25 3.21 3.26
C ILE A 36 -15.38 2.91 4.50
N GLN A 37 -14.64 1.80 4.50
CA GLN A 37 -13.78 1.43 5.62
C GLN A 37 -12.33 1.80 5.33
N SER A 38 -11.67 2.40 6.34
CA SER A 38 -10.28 2.89 6.21
C SER A 38 -9.26 1.79 5.94
N ASN A 39 -9.56 0.54 6.31
CA ASN A 39 -8.66 -0.61 6.12
C ASN A 39 -9.18 -1.57 5.07
N SER A 40 -9.75 -1.04 4.00
CA SER A 40 -10.25 -1.85 2.90
C SER A 40 -9.21 -2.00 1.80
N VAL A 41 -9.03 -3.23 1.32
CA VAL A 41 -8.14 -3.53 0.20
C VAL A 41 -8.95 -4.18 -0.93
N PRO A 42 -8.61 -3.91 -2.20
CA PRO A 42 -9.30 -4.53 -3.32
C PRO A 42 -8.98 -6.02 -3.39
N PHE A 43 -9.98 -6.81 -3.73
CA PHE A 43 -9.83 -8.25 -3.96
C PHE A 43 -10.71 -8.65 -5.14
N ASP A 44 -10.10 -8.79 -6.31
CA ASP A 44 -10.84 -9.12 -7.54
C ASP A 44 -10.90 -10.62 -7.78
N ASN A 45 -9.74 -11.29 -7.77
CA ASN A 45 -9.65 -12.71 -8.05
C ASN A 45 -8.33 -13.29 -7.50
N LEU A 46 -8.10 -14.57 -7.75
CA LEU A 46 -6.89 -15.27 -7.30
C LEU A 46 -5.73 -15.21 -8.30
N SER A 47 -5.81 -14.36 -9.33
CA SER A 47 -4.70 -14.19 -10.27
C SER A 47 -3.47 -13.61 -9.57
N LYS A 48 -2.30 -13.94 -10.08
CA LYS A 48 -1.03 -13.47 -9.52
C LYS A 48 -0.96 -11.93 -9.48
N LYS A 49 -1.45 -11.27 -10.53
CA LYS A 49 -1.47 -9.80 -10.60
C LYS A 49 -2.39 -9.18 -9.56
N SER A 50 -3.61 -9.71 -9.42
CA SER A 50 -4.57 -9.23 -8.44
C SER A 50 -4.06 -9.44 -7.01
N LEU A 51 -3.50 -10.62 -6.71
CA LEU A 51 -2.96 -10.92 -5.38
C LEU A 51 -1.75 -10.05 -5.04
N THR A 52 -0.91 -9.70 -6.01
CA THR A 52 0.22 -8.78 -5.79
C THR A 52 -0.27 -7.41 -5.33
N VAL A 53 -1.29 -6.87 -5.99
CA VAL A 53 -1.89 -5.58 -5.61
C VAL A 53 -2.53 -5.64 -4.23
N THR A 54 -3.34 -6.67 -3.98
CA THR A 54 -4.02 -6.87 -2.70
C THR A 54 -3.02 -6.98 -1.56
N ARG A 55 -1.99 -7.78 -1.73
CA ARG A 55 -0.95 -7.98 -0.71
C ARG A 55 -0.17 -6.70 -0.43
N ALA A 56 0.24 -5.98 -1.46
CA ALA A 56 0.96 -4.72 -1.28
C ALA A 56 0.13 -3.70 -0.50
N LYS A 57 -1.16 -3.58 -0.79
CA LYS A 57 -2.04 -2.66 -0.07
C LYS A 57 -2.28 -3.08 1.37
N ALA A 58 -2.41 -4.38 1.64
CA ALA A 58 -2.50 -4.90 2.99
C ALA A 58 -1.21 -4.63 3.78
N ASP A 59 -0.05 -4.82 3.15
CA ASP A 59 1.25 -4.52 3.76
C ASP A 59 1.38 -3.02 4.09
N LYS A 60 0.92 -2.14 3.21
CA LYS A 60 0.91 -0.69 3.46
C LYS A 60 0.05 -0.31 4.66
N ILE A 61 -1.12 -0.92 4.80
CA ILE A 61 -1.99 -0.71 5.96
C ILE A 61 -1.27 -1.16 7.24
N ALA A 62 -0.67 -2.33 7.22
CA ALA A 62 0.05 -2.87 8.37
C ALA A 62 1.23 -1.99 8.78
N LEU A 63 1.99 -1.50 7.81
CA LEU A 63 3.11 -0.58 8.07
C LEU A 63 2.65 0.75 8.63
N LYS A 64 1.57 1.28 8.12
CA LYS A 64 0.98 2.53 8.62
C LYS A 64 0.56 2.37 10.07
N GLU A 65 -0.05 1.25 10.44
CA GLU A 65 -0.39 0.96 11.83
C GLU A 65 0.84 0.83 12.72
N LYS A 66 1.89 0.19 12.23
CA LYS A 66 3.12 -0.02 12.99
C LYS A 66 3.91 1.27 13.23
N PHE A 67 4.06 2.09 12.20
CA PHE A 67 4.93 3.26 12.21
C PHE A 67 4.19 4.59 12.25
N SER A 68 2.87 4.59 12.50
CA SER A 68 2.12 5.83 12.62
C SER A 68 2.59 6.62 13.84
N ASN A 69 2.69 7.92 13.66
CA ASN A 69 3.10 8.87 14.70
C ASN A 69 2.07 9.99 14.73
N GLU A 70 1.43 10.18 15.89
CA GLU A 70 0.39 11.19 16.06
C GLU A 70 0.90 12.61 15.78
N GLU A 71 2.13 12.92 16.17
CA GLU A 71 2.71 14.23 15.89
C GLU A 71 2.88 14.49 14.40
N ARG A 72 3.27 13.46 13.64
CA ARG A 72 3.46 13.56 12.19
C ARG A 72 2.14 13.58 11.43
N SER A 73 1.05 13.10 12.03
CA SER A 73 -0.27 13.13 11.42
C SER A 73 -1.09 14.37 11.75
N LYS A 74 -0.55 15.29 12.58
CA LYS A 74 -1.22 16.54 12.87
C LYS A 74 -1.28 17.43 11.64
N LEU A 75 -2.48 17.92 11.34
CA LEU A 75 -2.70 18.81 10.22
C LEU A 75 -2.27 20.23 10.57
N THR A 76 -1.59 20.89 9.64
CA THR A 76 -1.16 22.28 9.80
C THR A 76 -2.27 23.28 9.47
N GLY A 77 -3.32 22.84 8.79
CA GLY A 77 -4.37 23.69 8.26
C GLY A 77 -4.11 24.22 6.85
N PHE A 78 -2.92 23.97 6.30
CA PHE A 78 -2.57 24.31 4.92
C PHE A 78 -2.61 23.05 4.05
N TYR A 79 -3.56 23.00 3.13
CA TYR A 79 -3.83 21.79 2.34
C TYR A 79 -2.61 21.24 1.62
N GLU A 80 -1.89 22.10 0.88
CA GLU A 80 -0.72 21.65 0.10
C GLU A 80 0.41 21.12 0.99
N LEU A 81 0.65 21.79 2.11
CA LEU A 81 1.66 21.33 3.08
C LEU A 81 1.25 20.01 3.72
N ASP A 82 -0.01 19.88 4.07
CA ASP A 82 -0.52 18.63 4.69
C ASP A 82 -0.41 17.46 3.72
N GLN A 83 -0.69 17.66 2.42
CA GLN A 83 -0.51 16.63 1.40
C GLN A 83 0.95 16.24 1.24
N SER A 84 1.84 17.20 1.18
CA SER A 84 3.28 16.95 1.07
C SER A 84 3.82 16.17 2.26
N LEU A 85 3.42 16.55 3.48
CA LEU A 85 3.83 15.87 4.71
C LEU A 85 3.29 14.45 4.76
N LYS A 86 2.05 14.24 4.30
CA LYS A 86 1.44 12.92 4.22
C LYS A 86 2.22 12.01 3.26
N GLU A 87 2.56 12.50 2.09
CA GLU A 87 3.34 11.76 1.10
C GLU A 87 4.73 11.40 1.63
N GLN A 88 5.42 12.35 2.26
CA GLN A 88 6.73 12.10 2.88
C GLN A 88 6.64 11.06 3.98
N ASN A 89 5.59 11.11 4.79
CA ASN A 89 5.39 10.13 5.86
C ASN A 89 5.12 8.73 5.29
N GLU A 90 4.36 8.62 4.21
CA GLU A 90 4.13 7.34 3.54
C GLU A 90 5.43 6.73 2.99
N VAL A 91 6.28 7.55 2.37
CA VAL A 91 7.60 7.11 1.88
C VAL A 91 8.47 6.64 3.05
N ARG A 92 8.49 7.38 4.15
CA ARG A 92 9.23 7.00 5.36
C ARG A 92 8.77 5.64 5.89
N ILE A 93 7.48 5.44 5.99
CA ILE A 93 6.88 4.19 6.48
C ILE A 93 7.26 3.01 5.58
N GLU A 94 7.18 3.18 4.28
CA GLU A 94 7.54 2.14 3.30
C GLU A 94 9.03 1.81 3.36
N LEU A 95 9.89 2.81 3.52
CA LEU A 95 11.33 2.60 3.67
C LEU A 95 11.66 1.82 4.95
N LEU A 96 11.08 2.20 6.07
CA LEU A 96 11.27 1.50 7.34
C LEU A 96 10.80 0.05 7.25
N GLY A 97 9.64 -0.17 6.65
CA GLY A 97 9.11 -1.50 6.43
C GLY A 97 9.99 -2.35 5.52
N SER A 98 10.52 -1.75 4.47
CA SER A 98 11.41 -2.44 3.53
C SER A 98 12.74 -2.85 4.18
N LEU A 99 13.24 -2.06 5.13
CA LEU A 99 14.44 -2.40 5.88
C LEU A 99 14.19 -3.51 6.90
N GLN A 100 13.02 -3.53 7.51
CA GLN A 100 12.68 -4.49 8.55
C GLN A 100 12.14 -5.82 7.99
N PHE A 101 11.38 -5.77 6.90
CA PHE A 101 10.70 -6.93 6.32
C PHE A 101 11.11 -7.11 4.85
N LYS A 102 12.00 -8.04 4.59
CA LYS A 102 12.54 -8.28 3.24
C LYS A 102 11.47 -8.71 2.23
N GLY A 103 10.55 -9.58 2.62
CA GLY A 103 9.46 -10.03 1.76
C GLY A 103 8.50 -8.89 1.37
N LEU A 104 8.29 -7.97 2.29
CA LEU A 104 7.44 -6.81 2.08
C LEU A 104 8.06 -5.84 1.04
N LYS A 105 9.37 -5.66 1.07
CA LYS A 105 10.09 -4.87 0.07
C LYS A 105 9.79 -5.37 -1.35
N ASN A 106 9.83 -6.68 -1.55
CA ASN A 106 9.56 -7.28 -2.86
C ASN A 106 8.10 -7.05 -3.29
N ASN A 107 7.15 -7.16 -2.38
CA ASN A 107 5.73 -6.93 -2.67
C ASN A 107 5.46 -5.48 -3.07
N LEU A 108 6.01 -4.52 -2.32
CA LEU A 108 5.87 -3.10 -2.63
C LEU A 108 6.51 -2.75 -3.98
N ARG A 109 7.67 -3.31 -4.27
CA ARG A 109 8.36 -3.11 -5.53
C ARG A 109 7.53 -3.65 -6.71
N LYS A 110 7.00 -4.85 -6.60
CA LYS A 110 6.14 -5.44 -7.64
C LYS A 110 4.90 -4.61 -7.89
N ASN A 111 4.26 -4.14 -6.84
CA ASN A 111 3.08 -3.28 -6.96
C ASN A 111 3.44 -1.95 -7.63
N PHE A 112 4.55 -1.34 -7.27
CA PHE A 112 5.02 -0.10 -7.88
C PHE A 112 5.27 -0.28 -9.39
N ILE A 113 5.88 -1.38 -9.78
CA ILE A 113 6.10 -1.71 -11.20
C ILE A 113 4.77 -1.87 -11.92
N ASN A 114 3.78 -2.52 -11.30
CA ASN A 114 2.44 -2.65 -11.88
C ASN A 114 1.76 -1.30 -12.05
N GLU A 115 1.87 -0.41 -11.08
CA GLU A 115 1.34 0.95 -11.18
C GLU A 115 2.02 1.74 -12.29
N LEU A 116 3.34 1.66 -12.42
CA LEU A 116 4.07 2.32 -13.49
C LEU A 116 3.64 1.82 -14.87
N SER A 117 3.40 0.53 -15.03
CA SER A 117 2.97 -0.04 -16.30
C SER A 117 1.56 0.38 -16.72
N ALA A 118 0.75 0.87 -15.77
CA ALA A 118 -0.58 1.41 -16.05
C ALA A 118 -0.53 2.85 -16.56
N PHE A 119 0.58 3.57 -16.37
CA PHE A 119 0.76 4.90 -16.94
C PHE A 119 1.04 4.82 -18.43
N LYS A 120 0.50 5.80 -19.20
CA LYS A 120 0.86 5.92 -20.60
C LYS A 120 2.33 6.36 -20.70
N PRO A 121 3.19 5.60 -21.40
CA PRO A 121 4.63 5.91 -21.48
C PRO A 121 4.92 7.35 -21.95
N GLU A 122 4.11 7.84 -22.89
CA GLU A 122 4.24 9.19 -23.43
C GLU A 122 4.09 10.27 -22.37
N SER A 123 3.09 10.14 -21.48
CA SER A 123 2.86 11.10 -20.40
C SER A 123 3.99 11.09 -19.37
N ALA A 124 4.54 9.92 -19.08
CA ALA A 124 5.67 9.78 -18.15
C ALA A 124 6.92 10.45 -18.72
N ILE A 125 7.22 10.27 -20.00
CA ILE A 125 8.37 10.89 -20.69
C ILE A 125 8.20 12.40 -20.73
N GLU A 126 7.01 12.90 -21.04
CA GLU A 126 6.73 14.34 -21.05
C GLU A 126 6.94 14.96 -19.66
N ASN A 127 6.50 14.29 -18.61
CA ASN A 127 6.68 14.77 -17.24
C ASN A 127 8.16 14.82 -16.84
N ILE A 128 8.92 13.80 -17.20
CA ILE A 128 10.38 13.76 -16.96
C ILE A 128 11.06 14.89 -17.72
N ASN A 129 10.72 15.09 -18.98
CA ASN A 129 11.30 16.16 -19.81
C ASN A 129 11.00 17.55 -19.23
N LYS A 130 9.78 17.79 -18.74
CA LYS A 130 9.43 19.04 -18.08
C LYS A 130 10.27 19.30 -16.83
N ILE A 131 10.53 18.27 -16.04
CA ILE A 131 11.38 18.37 -14.86
C ILE A 131 12.82 18.74 -15.25
N ILE A 132 13.34 18.12 -16.31
CA ILE A 132 14.69 18.40 -16.81
C ILE A 132 14.80 19.82 -17.36
N GLU A 133 13.79 20.30 -18.09
CA GLU A 133 13.77 21.67 -18.66
C GLU A 133 13.73 22.76 -17.59
N VAL A 134 13.08 22.52 -16.46
CA VAL A 134 12.97 23.46 -15.35
C VAL A 134 14.28 23.57 -14.57
N ASN A 135 15.10 22.57 -14.62
CA ASN A 135 16.40 22.53 -13.93
C ASN A 135 17.55 22.91 -14.87
#